data_f8b2684601e2ed981dcd66868ac97568
#
_entry.id   f8b2684601e2ed981dcd66868ac97568
#
_cell.length_a   1.000
_cell.length_b   1.000
_cell.length_c   1.000
_cell.angle_alpha   90.00
_cell.angle_beta   90.00
_cell.angle_gamma   90.00
#
_symmetry.space_group_name_H-M   'P 1'
#
loop_
_entity.id
_entity.type
_entity.pdbx_description
1 polymer ?
#
loop_
_entity_poly.entity_id
_entity_poly.type
_entity_poly.pdbx_seq_one_letter_code
_entity_poly.pdbx_strand_id
1 'polypeptide(L)'
;MYSGSNDLSVSKQDKSPLQILETYKYVVKMLRSKFPKTPIYYIAISPNERRWAIWDKIQETNELIKNYSASKPNMYFVETTSALLGADGKYQPSLHVEDKLHFNEKGYEIWTRIMRKSIAEIK
;
A
#
# COMPACT_ATOMS: atom_id res chain seq x y z
N MET A 1 1.95 3.34 -7.28
CA MET A 1 1.70 4.41 -6.32
C MET A 1 1.66 3.85 -4.90
N TYR A 2 2.29 4.52 -3.97
CA TYR A 2 2.31 4.11 -2.56
C TYR A 2 2.02 5.32 -1.68
N SER A 3 0.87 5.32 -1.02
CA SER A 3 0.44 6.42 -0.15
C SER A 3 -0.68 5.94 0.78
N GLY A 4 -1.04 6.77 1.74
CA GLY A 4 -2.17 6.51 2.63
C GLY A 4 -1.78 6.19 4.07
N SER A 5 -0.56 5.70 4.32
CA SER A 5 -0.12 5.35 5.68
C SER A 5 -0.19 6.55 6.64
N ASN A 6 0.27 7.71 6.19
CA ASN A 6 0.23 8.92 7.02
C ASN A 6 -1.20 9.45 7.18
N ASP A 7 -2.06 9.22 6.19
CA ASP A 7 -3.47 9.63 6.23
C ASP A 7 -4.27 8.82 7.26
N LEU A 8 -3.80 7.62 7.62
CA LEU A 8 -4.42 6.73 8.58
C LEU A 8 -3.79 6.78 9.96
N SER A 9 -2.98 7.80 10.25
CA SER A 9 -2.36 7.95 11.56
C SER A 9 -3.42 8.17 12.65
N VAL A 10 -3.01 8.11 13.92
CA VAL A 10 -3.93 8.28 15.05
C VAL A 10 -4.18 9.75 15.42
N SER A 11 -3.85 10.69 14.54
CA SER A 11 -4.07 12.11 14.76
C SER A 11 -5.53 12.50 14.50
N LYS A 12 -5.92 13.71 14.93
CA LYS A 12 -7.28 14.22 14.74
C LYS A 12 -7.62 14.55 13.28
N GLN A 13 -6.62 14.57 12.41
CA GLN A 13 -6.78 14.91 10.99
C GLN A 13 -6.76 13.67 10.10
N ASP A 14 -6.87 12.49 10.70
CA ASP A 14 -6.82 11.24 9.95
C ASP A 14 -7.99 11.11 9.00
N LYS A 15 -7.70 10.62 7.80
CA LYS A 15 -8.72 10.30 6.81
C LYS A 15 -9.24 8.89 7.03
N SER A 16 -10.50 8.66 6.68
CA SER A 16 -11.07 7.32 6.68
C SER A 16 -10.55 6.53 5.47
N PRO A 17 -10.67 5.19 5.49
CA PRO A 17 -10.35 4.38 4.30
C PRO A 17 -11.09 4.83 3.05
N LEU A 18 -12.37 5.19 3.16
CA LEU A 18 -13.14 5.69 2.02
C LEU A 18 -12.62 7.01 1.49
N GLN A 19 -12.20 7.91 2.36
CA GLN A 19 -11.61 9.18 1.93
C GLN A 19 -10.29 8.97 1.18
N ILE A 20 -9.48 8.01 1.62
CA ILE A 20 -8.24 7.67 0.93
C ILE A 20 -8.55 7.09 -0.44
N LEU A 21 -9.54 6.22 -0.54
CA LEU A 21 -9.98 5.68 -1.83
C LEU A 21 -10.43 6.79 -2.78
N GLU A 22 -11.22 7.73 -2.30
CA GLU A 22 -11.70 8.85 -3.12
C GLU A 22 -10.54 9.73 -3.60
N THR A 23 -9.56 9.99 -2.74
CA THR A 23 -8.36 10.72 -3.13
C THR A 23 -7.59 9.95 -4.22
N TYR A 24 -7.47 8.65 -4.08
CA TYR A 24 -6.80 7.81 -5.07
C TYR A 24 -7.53 7.86 -6.42
N LYS A 25 -8.85 7.75 -6.41
CA LYS A 25 -9.66 7.87 -7.64
C LYS A 25 -9.43 9.20 -8.35
N TYR A 26 -9.34 10.28 -7.58
CA TYR A 26 -9.06 11.60 -8.15
C TYR A 26 -7.68 11.65 -8.82
N VAL A 27 -6.66 11.13 -8.14
CA VAL A 27 -5.30 11.07 -8.71
C VAL A 27 -5.28 10.22 -9.98
N VAL A 28 -5.97 9.08 -9.98
CA VAL A 28 -6.07 8.21 -11.16
C VAL A 28 -6.73 8.96 -12.31
N LYS A 29 -7.80 9.70 -12.04
CA LYS A 29 -8.49 10.51 -13.07
C LYS A 29 -7.54 11.51 -13.71
N MET A 30 -6.74 12.21 -12.89
CA MET A 30 -5.74 13.15 -13.39
C MET A 30 -4.66 12.47 -14.22
N LEU A 31 -4.16 11.33 -13.77
CA LEU A 31 -3.13 10.58 -14.49
C LEU A 31 -3.68 10.06 -15.83
N ARG A 32 -4.91 9.57 -15.84
CA ARG A 32 -5.54 9.06 -17.07
C ARG A 32 -5.80 10.15 -18.10
N SER A 33 -6.03 11.39 -17.67
CA SER A 33 -6.20 12.50 -18.61
C SER A 33 -4.91 12.81 -19.35
N LYS A 34 -3.74 12.59 -18.73
CA LYS A 34 -2.43 12.84 -19.34
C LYS A 34 -1.81 11.58 -19.95
N PHE A 35 -2.04 10.43 -19.34
CA PHE A 35 -1.40 9.15 -19.71
C PHE A 35 -2.48 8.07 -19.79
N PRO A 36 -3.33 8.08 -20.82
CA PRO A 36 -4.50 7.20 -20.86
C PRO A 36 -4.19 5.70 -20.93
N LYS A 37 -3.00 5.33 -21.34
CA LYS A 37 -2.63 3.91 -21.52
C LYS A 37 -1.51 3.44 -20.59
N THR A 38 -0.96 4.32 -19.76
CA THR A 38 0.14 3.96 -18.86
C THR A 38 -0.37 3.07 -17.72
N PRO A 39 0.28 1.92 -17.44
CA PRO A 39 -0.10 1.10 -16.30
C PRO A 39 0.07 1.86 -14.98
N ILE A 40 -0.90 1.72 -14.09
CA ILE A 40 -0.85 2.31 -12.76
C ILE A 40 -0.81 1.18 -11.73
N TYR A 41 0.21 1.19 -10.90
CA TYR A 41 0.41 0.21 -9.82
C TYR A 41 0.19 0.91 -8.48
N TYR A 42 -0.67 0.33 -7.66
CA TYR A 42 -0.78 0.73 -6.25
C TYR A 42 -0.17 -0.34 -5.38
N ILE A 43 0.73 0.06 -4.50
CA ILE A 43 1.42 -0.86 -3.60
C ILE A 43 0.71 -0.86 -2.26
N ALA A 44 0.38 -2.05 -1.75
CA ALA A 44 -0.31 -2.19 -0.47
C ALA A 44 0.40 -1.41 0.64
N ILE A 45 -0.37 -0.78 1.52
CA ILE A 45 0.17 -0.11 2.71
C ILE A 45 0.72 -1.18 3.64
N SER A 46 1.98 -1.00 4.05
CA SER A 46 2.74 -2.04 4.75
C SER A 46 2.44 -2.09 6.25
N PRO A 47 2.52 -3.30 6.86
CA PRO A 47 2.39 -3.43 8.32
C PRO A 47 3.66 -2.95 9.03
N ASN A 48 3.49 -2.22 10.13
CA ASN A 48 4.60 -1.81 10.99
C ASN A 48 4.09 -1.55 12.41
N GLU A 49 5.01 -1.51 13.37
CA GLU A 49 4.65 -1.34 14.78
C GLU A 49 3.97 -0.01 15.04
N ARG A 50 4.50 1.05 14.45
CA ARG A 50 3.99 2.41 14.68
C ARG A 50 2.53 2.59 14.28
N ARG A 51 2.08 1.87 13.24
CA ARG A 51 0.70 1.93 12.73
C ARG A 51 -0.14 0.72 13.10
N TRP A 52 0.37 -0.17 13.96
CA TRP A 52 -0.32 -1.42 14.27
C TRP A 52 -1.68 -1.20 14.92
N ALA A 53 -1.83 -0.15 15.73
CA ALA A 53 -3.10 0.17 16.38
C ALA A 53 -4.23 0.43 15.39
N ILE A 54 -3.91 0.82 14.16
CA ILE A 54 -4.89 1.09 13.10
C ILE A 54 -4.77 0.10 11.95
N TRP A 55 -4.19 -1.07 12.20
CA TRP A 55 -4.00 -2.09 11.16
C TRP A 55 -5.31 -2.48 10.49
N ASP A 56 -6.43 -2.53 11.25
CA ASP A 56 -7.74 -2.83 10.67
C ASP A 56 -8.14 -1.81 9.60
N LYS A 57 -7.90 -0.53 9.84
CA LYS A 57 -8.17 0.52 8.86
C LYS A 57 -7.25 0.43 7.66
N ILE A 58 -5.99 0.04 7.88
CA ILE A 58 -5.03 -0.15 6.80
C ILE A 58 -5.47 -1.31 5.91
N GLN A 59 -5.88 -2.43 6.50
CA GLN A 59 -6.39 -3.58 5.74
C GLN A 59 -7.64 -3.21 4.93
N GLU A 60 -8.56 -2.48 5.53
CA GLU A 60 -9.77 -2.00 4.84
C GLU A 60 -9.41 -1.11 3.66
N THR A 61 -8.47 -0.18 3.85
CA THR A 61 -8.01 0.69 2.77
C THR A 61 -7.38 -0.11 1.64
N ASN A 62 -6.51 -1.06 1.97
CA ASN A 62 -5.88 -1.93 0.98
C ASN A 62 -6.92 -2.71 0.19
N GLU A 63 -7.93 -3.24 0.85
CA GLU A 63 -8.99 -4.01 0.19
C GLU A 63 -9.83 -3.15 -0.74
N LEU A 64 -10.19 -1.94 -0.31
CA LEU A 64 -10.95 -0.99 -1.14
C LEU A 64 -10.20 -0.62 -2.41
N ILE A 65 -8.91 -0.32 -2.28
CA ILE A 65 -8.08 0.06 -3.43
C ILE A 65 -7.83 -1.14 -4.35
N LYS A 66 -7.63 -2.33 -3.77
CA LYS A 66 -7.48 -3.57 -4.53
C LYS A 66 -8.71 -3.83 -5.41
N ASN A 67 -9.90 -3.74 -4.82
CA ASN A 67 -11.14 -3.97 -5.55
C ASN A 67 -11.37 -2.91 -6.64
N TYR A 68 -11.09 -1.67 -6.33
CA TYR A 68 -11.19 -0.59 -7.32
C TYR A 68 -10.23 -0.82 -8.50
N SER A 69 -8.98 -1.18 -8.21
CA SER A 69 -7.97 -1.44 -9.24
C SER A 69 -8.39 -2.60 -10.13
N ALA A 70 -8.95 -3.67 -9.55
CA ALA A 70 -9.40 -4.83 -10.32
C ALA A 70 -10.55 -4.50 -11.28
N SER A 71 -11.31 -3.45 -11.00
CA SER A 71 -12.45 -3.02 -11.84
C SER A 71 -12.06 -2.11 -13.00
N LYS A 72 -10.80 -1.69 -13.09
CA LYS A 72 -10.33 -0.73 -14.09
C LYS A 72 -9.26 -1.32 -15.00
N PRO A 73 -9.22 -0.92 -16.28
CA PRO A 73 -8.17 -1.39 -17.18
C PRO A 73 -6.82 -0.76 -16.85
N ASN A 74 -5.76 -1.54 -17.03
CA ASN A 74 -4.37 -1.09 -16.83
C ASN A 74 -4.09 -0.56 -15.41
N MET A 75 -4.81 -1.08 -14.42
CA MET A 75 -4.57 -0.76 -13.02
C MET A 75 -4.30 -2.04 -12.24
N TYR A 76 -3.29 -2.01 -11.39
CA TYR A 76 -2.80 -3.20 -10.70
C TYR A 76 -2.54 -2.88 -9.24
N PHE A 77 -2.90 -3.84 -8.37
CA PHE A 77 -2.61 -3.77 -6.94
C PHE A 77 -1.46 -4.73 -6.62
N VAL A 78 -0.40 -4.20 -6.00
CA VAL A 78 0.76 -5.02 -5.63
C VAL A 78 0.60 -5.45 -4.17
N GLU A 79 0.33 -6.74 -3.96
CA GLU A 79 0.14 -7.30 -2.63
C GLU A 79 1.50 -7.59 -1.99
N THR A 80 1.86 -6.80 -0.99
CA THR A 80 3.13 -6.94 -0.29
C THR A 80 2.96 -7.38 1.16
N THR A 81 1.75 -7.32 1.71
CA THR A 81 1.54 -7.48 3.14
C THR A 81 1.83 -8.89 3.65
N SER A 82 1.47 -9.92 2.89
CA SER A 82 1.66 -11.31 3.31
C SER A 82 3.11 -11.66 3.60
N ALA A 83 4.04 -11.16 2.78
CA ALA A 83 5.46 -11.40 2.97
C ALA A 83 6.07 -10.56 4.09
N LEU A 84 5.42 -9.47 4.47
CA LEU A 84 5.91 -8.55 5.49
C LEU A 84 5.36 -8.86 6.88
N LEU A 85 4.30 -9.65 6.96
CA LEU A 85 3.77 -10.14 8.23
C LEU A 85 4.56 -11.38 8.67
N GLY A 86 4.71 -11.55 9.99
CA GLY A 86 5.34 -12.74 10.55
C GLY A 86 4.41 -13.94 10.56
N ALA A 87 4.93 -15.08 11.01
CA ALA A 87 4.13 -16.31 11.14
C ALA A 87 2.96 -16.16 12.12
N ASP A 88 3.06 -15.20 13.05
CA ASP A 88 2.01 -14.87 14.00
C ASP A 88 0.95 -13.91 13.42
N GLY A 89 1.08 -13.50 12.18
CA GLY A 89 0.18 -12.56 11.54
C GLY A 89 0.40 -11.10 11.92
N LYS A 90 1.50 -10.78 12.58
CA LYS A 90 1.81 -9.44 13.07
C LYS A 90 3.00 -8.83 12.32
N TYR A 91 3.21 -7.52 12.53
CA TYR A 91 4.38 -6.83 12.01
C TYR A 91 5.67 -7.48 12.50
N GLN A 92 6.74 -7.29 11.73
CA GLN A 92 8.06 -7.82 12.08
C GLN A 92 9.02 -6.67 12.39
N PRO A 93 9.35 -6.44 13.68
CA PRO A 93 10.27 -5.34 14.05
C PRO A 93 11.62 -5.41 13.37
N SER A 94 12.09 -6.62 13.04
CA SER A 94 13.38 -6.85 12.38
C SER A 94 13.46 -6.27 10.97
N LEU A 95 12.35 -5.81 10.40
CA LEU A 95 12.30 -5.23 9.05
C LEU A 95 12.31 -3.70 9.05
N HIS A 96 12.31 -3.07 10.22
CA HIS A 96 12.17 -1.62 10.35
C HIS A 96 13.35 -0.99 11.09
N VAL A 97 13.58 0.31 10.83
CA VAL A 97 14.55 1.10 11.57
C VAL A 97 13.96 1.54 12.92
N GLU A 98 14.72 2.32 13.71
CA GLU A 98 14.34 2.70 15.07
C GLU A 98 12.99 3.41 15.19
N ASP A 99 12.55 4.10 14.16
CA ASP A 99 11.25 4.80 14.18
C ASP A 99 10.05 3.85 14.12
N LYS A 100 10.30 2.55 13.92
CA LYS A 100 9.27 1.50 13.85
C LYS A 100 8.25 1.70 12.72
N LEU A 101 8.62 2.49 11.74
CA LEU A 101 7.78 2.85 10.60
C LEU A 101 8.46 2.55 9.26
N HIS A 102 9.67 3.07 9.05
CA HIS A 102 10.38 2.90 7.79
C HIS A 102 11.14 1.60 7.76
N PHE A 103 11.21 0.97 6.58
CA PHE A 103 11.97 -0.27 6.40
C PHE A 103 13.47 -0.04 6.59
N ASN A 104 14.14 -1.05 7.17
CA ASN A 104 15.57 -1.17 7.08
C ASN A 104 15.93 -1.86 5.75
N GLU A 105 17.22 -2.16 5.55
CA GLU A 105 17.70 -2.79 4.32
C GLU A 105 16.96 -4.10 4.02
N LYS A 106 16.77 -4.95 5.04
CA LYS A 106 16.07 -6.23 4.90
C LYS A 106 14.61 -6.07 4.48
N GLY A 107 13.92 -5.11 5.07
CA GLY A 107 12.53 -4.80 4.72
C GLY A 107 12.41 -4.33 3.27
N TYR A 108 13.27 -3.42 2.85
CA TYR A 108 13.31 -2.94 1.46
C TYR A 108 13.63 -4.05 0.47
N GLU A 109 14.51 -4.98 0.84
CA GLU A 109 14.87 -6.10 -0.02
C GLU A 109 13.65 -6.98 -0.32
N ILE A 110 12.87 -7.33 0.71
CA ILE A 110 11.65 -8.13 0.55
C ILE A 110 10.64 -7.38 -0.31
N TRP A 111 10.40 -6.13 0.00
CA TRP A 111 9.44 -5.27 -0.68
C TRP A 111 9.79 -5.10 -2.17
N THR A 112 11.06 -4.81 -2.45
CA THR A 112 11.55 -4.63 -3.83
C THR A 112 11.43 -5.91 -4.64
N ARG A 113 11.70 -7.06 -4.04
CA ARG A 113 11.58 -8.35 -4.71
C ARG A 113 10.15 -8.60 -5.17
N ILE A 114 9.17 -8.33 -4.30
CA ILE A 114 7.76 -8.51 -4.63
C ILE A 114 7.34 -7.56 -5.74
N MET A 115 7.77 -6.31 -5.68
CA MET A 115 7.45 -5.32 -6.70
C MET A 115 7.99 -5.71 -8.06
N ARG A 116 9.25 -6.13 -8.12
CA ARG A 116 9.88 -6.56 -9.38
C ARG A 116 9.15 -7.73 -10.00
N LYS A 117 8.78 -8.71 -9.17
CA LYS A 117 8.04 -9.89 -9.63
C LYS A 117 6.68 -9.50 -10.17
N SER A 118 5.95 -8.66 -9.45
CA SER A 118 4.61 -8.22 -9.87
C SER A 118 4.64 -7.46 -11.19
N ILE A 119 5.60 -6.56 -11.35
CA ILE A 119 5.74 -5.78 -12.59
C ILE A 119 6.13 -6.68 -13.76
N ALA A 120 7.01 -7.65 -13.55
CA ALA A 120 7.42 -8.58 -14.59
C ALA A 120 6.28 -9.50 -15.05
N GLU A 121 5.43 -9.96 -14.12
CA GLU A 121 4.29 -10.84 -14.43
C GLU A 121 3.21 -10.15 -15.25
N ILE A 122 3.08 -8.83 -15.13
CA ILE A 122 2.02 -8.07 -15.81
C ILE A 122 2.39 -7.75 -17.25
N LYS A 123 3.64 -7.81 -17.58
CA LYS A 123 4.09 -7.66 -18.97
C LYS A 123 3.82 -8.95 -19.74
#